data_098ded1a6242c12babac8f9370abfffd
#
_entry.id   098ded1a6242c12babac8f9370abfffd
#
_cell.length_a   1.000
_cell.length_b   1.000
_cell.length_c   1.000
_cell.angle_alpha   90.00
_cell.angle_beta   90.00
_cell.angle_gamma   90.00
#
_symmetry.space_group_name_H-M   'P 1'
#
loop_
_entity.id
_entity.type
_entity.pdbx_description
1 polymer ?
#
loop_
_entity_poly.entity_id
_entity_poly.type
_entity_poly.pdbx_seq_one_letter_code
_entity_poly.pdbx_strand_id
1 'polypeptide(L)'
;MRVWILVAAVMMFTVGAMGQEARKQKNGASVSFKKDVFLIIKKQCLPCHAEENFNPSELSLDSYELLMAGGKHGSPVIAGKPKQSILIQKLSTTPPFGDPMPFDTKKKKGEPSKKKLSDEEIKLITDWIDQGAKDN
;
A
#
# COMPACT_ATOMS: atom_id res chain seq x y z
N MET A 1 -12.99 71.94 27.81
CA MET A 1 -13.61 70.61 27.86
C MET A 1 -13.02 69.80 26.70
N ARG A 2 -12.14 68.80 26.97
CA ARG A 2 -11.50 67.99 25.99
C ARG A 2 -12.11 66.57 26.08
N VAL A 3 -12.84 66.14 25.03
CA VAL A 3 -13.45 64.81 24.92
C VAL A 3 -12.41 63.90 24.34
N TRP A 4 -12.02 62.91 25.12
CA TRP A 4 -11.13 61.79 24.65
C TRP A 4 -12.01 60.67 24.08
N ILE A 5 -11.89 60.40 22.76
CA ILE A 5 -12.52 59.28 22.10
C ILE A 5 -11.53 58.10 22.16
N LEU A 6 -11.86 57.12 22.99
CA LEU A 6 -11.15 55.85 23.03
C LEU A 6 -11.63 54.99 21.85
N VAL A 7 -10.77 54.77 20.87
CA VAL A 7 -10.97 53.81 19.79
C VAL A 7 -10.50 52.45 20.29
N ALA A 8 -11.45 51.58 20.61
CA ALA A 8 -11.16 50.18 20.90
C ALA A 8 -10.95 49.40 19.59
N ALA A 9 -9.72 49.02 19.31
CA ALA A 9 -9.40 48.15 18.20
C ALA A 9 -9.80 46.70 18.55
N VAL A 10 -10.89 46.24 17.93
CA VAL A 10 -11.29 44.80 17.98
C VAL A 10 -10.41 44.03 17.01
N MET A 11 -9.42 43.32 17.55
CA MET A 11 -8.67 42.31 16.78
C MET A 11 -9.57 41.10 16.56
N MET A 12 -10.12 40.95 15.37
CA MET A 12 -10.74 39.71 14.93
C MET A 12 -9.64 38.68 14.62
N PHE A 13 -9.47 37.73 15.51
CA PHE A 13 -8.74 36.47 15.22
C PHE A 13 -9.56 35.64 14.26
N THR A 14 -9.19 35.66 12.98
CA THR A 14 -9.70 34.68 12.03
C THR A 14 -9.01 33.32 12.29
N VAL A 15 -9.70 32.43 12.98
CA VAL A 15 -9.32 31.05 13.10
C VAL A 15 -9.45 30.44 11.69
N GLY A 16 -8.31 30.26 11.03
CA GLY A 16 -8.23 29.54 9.78
C GLY A 16 -8.72 28.11 9.99
N ALA A 17 -9.89 27.80 9.45
CA ALA A 17 -10.37 26.42 9.34
C ALA A 17 -9.37 25.65 8.46
N MET A 18 -8.48 24.88 9.08
CA MET A 18 -7.73 23.84 8.38
C MET A 18 -8.75 22.84 7.85
N GLY A 19 -9.03 22.94 6.55
CA GLY A 19 -9.86 21.99 5.84
C GLY A 19 -9.25 20.60 5.95
N GLN A 20 -9.80 19.77 6.82
CA GLN A 20 -9.65 18.33 6.72
C GLN A 20 -10.33 17.93 5.42
N GLU A 21 -9.53 17.74 4.36
CA GLU A 21 -10.00 17.02 3.19
C GLU A 21 -10.34 15.60 3.63
N ALA A 22 -11.62 15.42 3.98
CA ALA A 22 -12.20 14.11 4.17
C ALA A 22 -12.04 13.37 2.83
N ARG A 23 -11.02 12.51 2.73
CA ARG A 23 -10.88 11.58 1.60
C ARG A 23 -12.20 10.85 1.44
N LYS A 24 -12.91 11.20 0.39
CA LYS A 24 -14.17 10.58 -0.02
C LYS A 24 -13.91 9.08 -0.18
N GLN A 25 -14.27 8.31 0.85
CA GLN A 25 -14.20 6.86 0.84
C GLN A 25 -15.10 6.40 -0.30
N LYS A 26 -14.50 5.94 -1.40
CA LYS A 26 -15.25 5.31 -2.49
C LYS A 26 -16.02 4.15 -1.88
N ASN A 27 -17.32 4.10 -2.11
CA ASN A 27 -18.24 3.03 -1.72
C ASN A 27 -17.88 1.71 -2.41
N GLY A 28 -16.78 1.08 -1.99
CA GLY A 28 -16.39 -0.27 -2.32
C GLY A 28 -16.56 -1.14 -1.06
N ALA A 29 -16.95 -2.40 -1.23
CA ALA A 29 -16.97 -3.37 -0.14
C ALA A 29 -15.61 -3.36 0.58
N SER A 30 -15.64 -3.52 1.91
CA SER A 30 -14.40 -3.63 2.70
C SER A 30 -13.63 -4.87 2.26
N VAL A 31 -12.38 -4.68 1.82
CA VAL A 31 -11.51 -5.79 1.44
C VAL A 31 -10.86 -6.36 2.70
N SER A 32 -10.99 -7.67 2.89
CA SER A 32 -10.43 -8.39 4.03
C SER A 32 -9.03 -8.92 3.68
N PHE A 33 -8.07 -8.71 4.58
CA PHE A 33 -6.76 -9.35 4.42
C PHE A 33 -6.92 -10.88 4.39
N LYS A 34 -7.58 -11.45 5.38
CA LYS A 34 -7.68 -12.93 5.56
C LYS A 34 -8.49 -13.61 4.47
N LYS A 35 -9.58 -12.99 4.02
CA LYS A 35 -10.54 -13.62 3.09
C LYS A 35 -10.22 -13.35 1.62
N ASP A 36 -9.56 -12.23 1.33
CA ASP A 36 -9.34 -11.79 -0.04
C ASP A 36 -7.84 -11.76 -0.38
N VAL A 37 -7.07 -10.90 0.29
CA VAL A 37 -5.67 -10.64 -0.06
C VAL A 37 -4.77 -11.85 0.23
N PHE A 38 -4.93 -12.48 1.39
CA PHE A 38 -4.08 -13.61 1.77
C PHE A 38 -4.31 -14.84 0.90
N LEU A 39 -5.49 -15.02 0.33
CA LEU A 39 -5.74 -16.07 -0.65
C LEU A 39 -4.93 -15.86 -1.94
N ILE A 40 -4.81 -14.61 -2.39
CA ILE A 40 -3.97 -14.24 -3.53
C ILE A 40 -2.50 -14.49 -3.19
N ILE A 41 -2.03 -14.05 -2.02
CA ILE A 41 -0.66 -14.25 -1.56
C ILE A 41 -0.32 -15.75 -1.53
N LYS A 42 -1.16 -16.58 -0.93
CA LYS A 42 -0.95 -18.03 -0.88
C LYS A 42 -0.81 -18.67 -2.26
N LYS A 43 -1.62 -18.21 -3.21
CA LYS A 43 -1.62 -18.78 -4.57
C LYS A 43 -0.47 -18.27 -5.43
N GLN A 44 -0.11 -16.99 -5.32
CA GLN A 44 0.76 -16.31 -6.28
C GLN A 44 2.18 -16.06 -5.75
N CYS A 45 2.35 -15.97 -4.42
CA CYS A 45 3.60 -15.55 -3.80
C CYS A 45 4.29 -16.67 -3.02
N LEU A 46 3.49 -17.48 -2.30
CA LEU A 46 4.02 -18.68 -1.63
C LEU A 46 4.12 -19.85 -2.63
N PRO A 47 5.08 -20.76 -2.51
CA PRO A 47 6.05 -20.87 -1.42
C PRO A 47 7.31 -20.03 -1.56
N CYS A 48 7.52 -19.29 -2.67
CA CYS A 48 8.79 -18.56 -2.88
C CYS A 48 9.08 -17.54 -1.77
N HIS A 49 8.02 -16.91 -1.19
CA HIS A 49 8.10 -15.97 -0.09
C HIS A 49 7.63 -16.56 1.24
N ALA A 50 7.80 -17.86 1.44
CA ALA A 50 7.59 -18.49 2.73
C ALA A 50 8.80 -18.28 3.65
N GLU A 51 8.59 -18.14 4.97
CA GLU A 51 9.63 -17.91 5.97
C GLU A 51 10.67 -19.01 5.98
N GLU A 52 10.25 -20.26 5.75
CA GLU A 52 11.10 -21.44 5.70
C GLU A 52 11.96 -21.54 4.42
N ASN A 53 11.64 -20.73 3.40
CA ASN A 53 12.32 -20.79 2.13
C ASN A 53 13.37 -19.71 1.99
N PHE A 54 14.50 -20.06 1.40
CA PHE A 54 15.50 -19.08 1.05
C PHE A 54 14.96 -18.15 -0.05
N ASN A 55 14.87 -16.85 0.27
CA ASN A 55 14.64 -15.83 -0.72
C ASN A 55 15.61 -14.63 -0.50
N PRO A 56 16.20 -14.11 -1.58
CA PRO A 56 17.23 -13.06 -1.47
C PRO A 56 16.71 -11.74 -0.89
N SER A 57 15.41 -11.52 -0.93
CA SER A 57 14.77 -10.30 -0.39
C SER A 57 14.51 -10.37 1.10
N GLU A 58 14.61 -11.55 1.71
CA GLU A 58 14.26 -11.81 3.13
C GLU A 58 12.83 -11.37 3.47
N LEU A 59 11.95 -11.30 2.46
CA LEU A 59 10.55 -10.94 2.62
C LEU A 59 9.70 -12.20 2.75
N SER A 60 9.14 -12.42 3.94
CA SER A 60 8.18 -13.49 4.20
C SER A 60 6.75 -12.98 4.13
N LEU A 61 5.87 -13.77 3.53
CA LEU A 61 4.47 -13.40 3.29
C LEU A 61 3.48 -14.40 3.91
N ASP A 62 3.95 -15.21 4.84
CA ASP A 62 3.15 -16.27 5.49
C ASP A 62 2.07 -15.72 6.43
N SER A 63 2.23 -14.53 6.93
CA SER A 63 1.27 -13.87 7.80
C SER A 63 1.19 -12.36 7.52
N TYR A 64 0.18 -11.72 8.10
CA TYR A 64 0.06 -10.26 8.06
C TYR A 64 1.25 -9.58 8.73
N GLU A 65 1.67 -10.07 9.87
CA GLU A 65 2.79 -9.53 10.66
C GLU A 65 4.09 -9.59 9.86
N LEU A 66 4.40 -10.72 9.23
CA LEU A 66 5.59 -10.91 8.40
C LEU A 66 5.55 -10.03 7.15
N LEU A 67 4.40 -9.93 6.49
CA LEU A 67 4.21 -9.02 5.37
C LEU A 67 4.50 -7.57 5.79
N MET A 68 3.96 -7.12 6.92
CA MET A 68 4.12 -5.73 7.37
C MET A 68 5.51 -5.46 7.96
N ALA A 69 6.17 -6.47 8.53
CA ALA A 69 7.57 -6.37 8.96
C ALA A 69 8.51 -6.13 7.77
N GLY A 70 8.21 -6.78 6.64
CA GLY A 70 8.98 -6.62 5.40
C GLY A 70 10.30 -7.39 5.41
N GLY A 71 11.14 -7.07 4.44
CA GLY A 71 12.45 -7.69 4.25
C GLY A 71 13.56 -6.66 4.09
N LYS A 72 14.60 -6.97 3.30
CA LYS A 72 15.75 -6.09 3.05
C LYS A 72 15.41 -4.67 2.60
N HIS A 73 14.27 -4.49 1.95
CA HIS A 73 13.81 -3.19 1.45
C HIS A 73 12.76 -2.53 2.36
N GLY A 74 12.63 -3.02 3.61
CA GLY A 74 11.62 -2.57 4.57
C GLY A 74 10.22 -3.12 4.26
N SER A 75 9.20 -2.53 4.89
CA SER A 75 7.82 -2.92 4.66
C SER A 75 7.41 -2.68 3.22
N PRO A 76 6.87 -3.70 2.52
CA PRO A 76 6.42 -3.54 1.14
C PRO A 76 5.07 -2.82 1.03
N VAL A 77 4.41 -2.52 2.14
CA VAL A 77 3.08 -1.91 2.21
C VAL A 77 3.13 -0.61 2.98
N ILE A 78 2.60 0.45 2.37
CA ILE A 78 2.35 1.74 3.01
C ILE A 78 0.84 1.95 3.04
N ALA A 79 0.24 1.84 4.22
CA ALA A 79 -1.21 1.98 4.42
C ALA A 79 -1.76 3.28 3.80
N GLY A 80 -2.82 3.19 3.02
CA GLY A 80 -3.44 4.30 2.31
C GLY A 80 -2.65 4.82 1.10
N LYS A 81 -1.52 4.18 0.73
CA LYS A 81 -0.65 4.65 -0.36
C LYS A 81 -0.25 3.51 -1.31
N PRO A 82 -1.18 2.92 -2.05
CA PRO A 82 -0.89 1.77 -2.89
C PRO A 82 0.18 2.05 -3.95
N LYS A 83 0.18 3.22 -4.59
CA LYS A 83 1.18 3.60 -5.59
C LYS A 83 2.61 3.72 -5.04
N GLN A 84 2.76 3.97 -3.74
CA GLN A 84 4.06 4.05 -3.05
C GLN A 84 4.45 2.73 -2.40
N SER A 85 3.54 1.75 -2.36
CA SER A 85 3.79 0.43 -1.79
C SER A 85 4.60 -0.43 -2.76
N ILE A 86 5.76 -0.92 -2.30
CA ILE A 86 6.66 -1.77 -3.09
C ILE A 86 5.91 -3.01 -3.60
N LEU A 87 4.98 -3.55 -2.81
CA LEU A 87 4.16 -4.69 -3.19
C LEU A 87 3.45 -4.44 -4.53
N ILE A 88 2.78 -3.31 -4.70
CA ILE A 88 2.11 -2.95 -5.97
C ILE A 88 3.11 -2.65 -7.08
N GLN A 89 4.19 -1.93 -6.76
CA GLN A 89 5.21 -1.59 -7.76
C GLN A 89 5.88 -2.83 -8.34
N LYS A 90 6.09 -3.89 -7.53
CA LYS A 90 6.66 -5.16 -7.96
C LYS A 90 5.73 -5.99 -8.86
N LEU A 91 4.43 -5.72 -8.85
CA LEU A 91 3.46 -6.35 -9.75
C LEU A 91 3.42 -5.71 -11.15
N SER A 92 4.10 -4.58 -11.33
CA SER A 92 4.22 -3.90 -12.62
C SER A 92 5.28 -4.57 -13.52
N THR A 93 5.21 -4.29 -14.82
CA THR A 93 6.21 -4.77 -15.79
C THR A 93 7.56 -4.06 -15.66
N THR A 94 7.59 -2.90 -15.02
CA THR A 94 8.79 -2.07 -14.79
C THR A 94 8.92 -1.75 -13.29
N PRO A 95 9.33 -2.72 -12.47
CA PRO A 95 9.48 -2.51 -11.03
C PRO A 95 10.65 -1.56 -10.73
N PRO A 96 10.66 -0.93 -9.55
CA PRO A 96 11.72 0.03 -9.18
C PRO A 96 13.11 -0.60 -9.03
N PHE A 97 13.17 -1.92 -8.81
CA PHE A 97 14.40 -2.70 -8.73
C PHE A 97 14.12 -4.19 -9.01
N GLY A 98 15.15 -4.91 -9.47
CA GLY A 98 15.09 -6.35 -9.74
C GLY A 98 13.99 -6.77 -10.73
N ASP A 99 13.58 -8.03 -10.66
CA ASP A 99 12.57 -8.58 -11.56
C ASP A 99 11.13 -8.27 -11.09
N PRO A 100 10.16 -8.24 -12.03
CA PRO A 100 8.74 -8.22 -11.70
C PRO A 100 8.31 -9.45 -10.92
N MET A 101 7.27 -9.29 -10.11
CA MET A 101 6.63 -10.41 -9.39
C MET A 101 5.21 -10.68 -9.94
N PRO A 102 4.75 -11.93 -9.92
CA PRO A 102 5.44 -13.14 -9.52
C PRO A 102 6.62 -13.50 -10.44
N PHE A 103 7.71 -13.99 -9.85
CA PHE A 103 8.90 -14.36 -10.61
C PHE A 103 8.62 -15.60 -11.47
N ASP A 104 8.99 -15.53 -12.74
CA ASP A 104 8.83 -16.65 -13.68
C ASP A 104 10.14 -17.43 -13.83
N THR A 105 10.25 -18.54 -13.14
CA THR A 105 11.42 -19.41 -13.18
C THR A 105 11.66 -20.09 -14.55
N LYS A 106 10.64 -20.10 -15.43
CA LYS A 106 10.73 -20.68 -16.77
C LYS A 106 11.10 -19.66 -17.84
N LYS A 107 11.18 -18.39 -17.47
CA LYS A 107 11.51 -17.29 -18.37
C LYS A 107 12.98 -17.35 -18.78
N LYS A 108 13.27 -17.26 -20.07
CA LYS A 108 14.62 -17.05 -20.58
C LYS A 108 15.04 -15.59 -20.38
N LYS A 109 16.36 -15.36 -20.29
CA LYS A 109 16.89 -14.00 -20.16
C LYS A 109 16.41 -13.12 -21.33
N GLY A 110 15.81 -11.97 -21.01
CA GLY A 110 15.29 -11.03 -22.01
C GLY A 110 13.83 -11.28 -22.45
N GLU A 111 13.19 -12.39 -22.06
CA GLU A 111 11.78 -12.61 -22.33
C GLU A 111 10.88 -11.94 -21.26
N PRO A 112 9.68 -11.46 -21.62
CA PRO A 112 8.71 -10.99 -20.64
C PRO A 112 8.19 -12.15 -19.78
N SER A 113 7.91 -11.89 -18.50
CA SER A 113 7.28 -12.88 -17.62
C SER A 113 5.88 -13.22 -18.12
N LYS A 114 5.56 -14.51 -18.16
CA LYS A 114 4.22 -15.03 -18.43
C LYS A 114 3.38 -15.15 -17.14
N LYS A 115 4.05 -15.12 -15.98
CA LYS A 115 3.38 -15.10 -14.69
C LYS A 115 3.00 -13.67 -14.34
N LYS A 116 1.73 -13.43 -14.08
CA LYS A 116 1.19 -12.17 -13.58
C LYS A 116 -0.12 -12.41 -12.84
N LEU A 117 -0.43 -11.54 -11.92
CA LEU A 117 -1.75 -11.49 -11.31
C LEU A 117 -2.77 -10.98 -12.33
N SER A 118 -4.04 -11.34 -12.15
CA SER A 118 -5.13 -10.71 -12.90
C SER A 118 -5.33 -9.26 -12.44
N ASP A 119 -5.99 -8.46 -13.28
CA ASP A 119 -6.29 -7.08 -12.94
C ASP A 119 -7.22 -6.98 -11.71
N GLU A 120 -8.09 -7.97 -11.51
CA GLU A 120 -8.96 -8.10 -10.33
C GLU A 120 -8.13 -8.41 -9.07
N GLU A 121 -7.16 -9.33 -9.14
CA GLU A 121 -6.26 -9.64 -8.02
C GLU A 121 -5.43 -8.41 -7.62
N ILE A 122 -4.89 -7.69 -8.61
CA ILE A 122 -4.14 -6.44 -8.37
C ILE A 122 -5.05 -5.37 -7.76
N LYS A 123 -6.28 -5.27 -8.25
CA LYS A 123 -7.26 -4.32 -7.73
C LYS A 123 -7.62 -4.62 -6.28
N LEU A 124 -7.85 -5.87 -5.91
CA LEU A 124 -8.14 -6.26 -4.52
C LEU A 124 -7.00 -5.86 -3.57
N ILE A 125 -5.76 -6.15 -3.94
CA ILE A 125 -4.60 -5.75 -3.13
C ILE A 125 -4.50 -4.22 -3.04
N THR A 126 -4.73 -3.52 -4.15
CA THR A 126 -4.70 -2.06 -4.20
C THR A 126 -5.76 -1.44 -3.31
N ASP A 127 -7.00 -1.93 -3.40
CA ASP A 127 -8.13 -1.46 -2.59
C ASP A 127 -7.90 -1.72 -1.09
N TRP A 128 -7.35 -2.89 -0.73
CA TRP A 128 -6.99 -3.21 0.65
C TRP A 128 -5.95 -2.23 1.20
N ILE A 129 -4.91 -1.93 0.43
CA ILE A 129 -3.89 -0.95 0.85
C ILE A 129 -4.51 0.44 0.98
N ASP A 130 -5.34 0.86 0.01
CA ASP A 130 -6.01 2.18 0.04
C ASP A 130 -6.96 2.32 1.24
N GLN A 131 -7.60 1.23 1.66
CA GLN A 131 -8.45 1.14 2.84
C GLN A 131 -7.65 1.07 4.17
N GLY A 132 -6.34 1.16 4.13
CA GLY A 132 -5.47 1.22 5.30
C GLY A 132 -4.76 -0.08 5.64
N ALA A 133 -4.77 -1.06 4.74
CA ALA A 133 -4.04 -2.34 4.87
C ALA A 133 -4.26 -3.03 6.23
N LYS A 134 -5.52 -3.19 6.64
CA LYS A 134 -5.87 -3.75 7.96
C LYS A 134 -5.77 -5.28 7.99
N ASP A 135 -5.43 -5.83 9.18
CA ASP A 135 -5.57 -7.26 9.48
C ASP A 135 -7.01 -7.58 9.87
N ASN A 136 -7.85 -7.96 8.91
CA ASN A 136 -9.28 -8.19 9.11
C ASN A 136 -9.79 -9.44 8.39
#